data_60645b4ef99545d690653c41779e0d28
#
_entry.id   60645b4ef99545d690653c41779e0d28
#
_cell.length_a   1.000
_cell.length_b   1.000
_cell.length_c   1.000
_cell.angle_alpha   90.00
_cell.angle_beta   90.00
_cell.angle_gamma   90.00
#
_symmetry.space_group_name_H-M   'P 1'
#
loop_
_entity.id
_entity.type
_entity.pdbx_description
1 polymer ?
#
loop_
_entity_poly.entity_id
_entity_poly.type
_entity_poly.pdbx_seq_one_letter_code
_entity_poly.pdbx_strand_id
1 'polypeptide(L)'
;QETEIDVMIADASHEIYVDKILTTIEEAAKVRGTGIAKRTHEYVAQKMIEGKAVIALAGDQFAGFSYIESWGNKQYVTTSGLIVHPDFRGLGIAKRIKDMTFQLARMRWPKAKIFSLTSGAAVMKMNTELGYVPVTFSDLTDDESFWRGCNGCINHDILERTNRKYCICTAMLFDPADPHRAKREADEREKNNNK
;
A
#
# COMPACT_ATOMS: atom_id res chain seq x y z
N GLN A 1 -27.51 14.81 4.44
CA GLN A 1 -26.88 14.53 3.15
C GLN A 1 -25.58 13.77 3.41
N GLU A 2 -25.48 12.54 2.93
CA GLU A 2 -24.20 11.82 2.94
C GLU A 2 -23.21 12.59 2.06
N THR A 3 -22.06 12.95 2.63
CA THR A 3 -21.00 13.59 1.86
C THR A 3 -20.42 12.57 0.91
N GLU A 4 -20.50 12.84 -0.38
CA GLU A 4 -19.89 12.01 -1.42
C GLU A 4 -18.38 12.02 -1.30
N ILE A 5 -17.76 10.84 -1.42
CA ILE A 5 -16.31 10.69 -1.34
C ILE A 5 -15.78 10.33 -2.72
N ASP A 6 -14.92 11.21 -3.23
CA ASP A 6 -14.23 11.02 -4.51
C ASP A 6 -12.85 10.39 -4.28
N VAL A 7 -12.58 9.31 -5.01
CA VAL A 7 -11.25 8.67 -5.02
C VAL A 7 -10.66 8.88 -6.42
N MET A 8 -9.47 9.45 -6.47
CA MET A 8 -8.83 9.86 -7.72
C MET A 8 -7.32 9.75 -7.69
N ILE A 9 -6.70 9.72 -8.85
CA ILE A 9 -5.25 9.90 -8.98
C ILE A 9 -4.93 11.34 -8.58
N ALA A 10 -4.02 11.51 -7.63
CA ALA A 10 -3.60 12.82 -7.16
C ALA A 10 -2.74 13.54 -8.20
N ASP A 11 -2.78 14.86 -8.17
CA ASP A 11 -1.95 15.74 -8.98
C ASP A 11 -1.34 16.88 -8.13
N ALA A 12 -0.62 17.80 -8.76
CA ALA A 12 0.04 18.91 -8.07
C ALA A 12 -0.90 19.79 -7.24
N SER A 13 -2.18 19.89 -7.62
CA SER A 13 -3.18 20.69 -6.90
C SER A 13 -3.49 20.14 -5.50
N HIS A 14 -3.17 18.88 -5.25
CA HIS A 14 -3.41 18.20 -3.97
C HIS A 14 -2.27 18.40 -2.94
N GLU A 15 -1.21 19.14 -3.29
CA GLU A 15 -0.09 19.42 -2.37
C GLU A 15 -0.56 20.08 -1.07
N ILE A 16 -1.65 20.84 -1.10
CA ILE A 16 -2.25 21.47 0.08
C ILE A 16 -2.64 20.45 1.18
N TYR A 17 -2.81 19.18 0.84
CA TYR A 17 -3.19 18.11 1.77
C TYR A 17 -1.98 17.36 2.36
N VAL A 18 -0.76 17.61 1.89
CA VAL A 18 0.42 16.80 2.26
C VAL A 18 0.68 16.79 3.76
N ASP A 19 0.63 17.94 4.42
CA ASP A 19 0.87 18.01 5.87
C ASP A 19 -0.20 17.25 6.67
N LYS A 20 -1.44 17.31 6.23
CA LYS A 20 -2.54 16.54 6.82
C LYS A 20 -2.36 15.04 6.64
N ILE A 21 -1.89 14.62 5.46
CA ILE A 21 -1.56 13.22 5.16
C ILE A 21 -0.47 12.73 6.11
N LEU A 22 0.63 13.46 6.24
CA LEU A 22 1.76 13.09 7.09
C LEU A 22 1.36 12.99 8.56
N THR A 23 0.61 13.97 9.06
CA THR A 23 0.10 13.97 10.43
C THR A 23 -0.81 12.76 10.68
N THR A 24 -1.70 12.45 9.76
CA THR A 24 -2.62 11.31 9.87
C THR A 24 -1.86 9.98 9.91
N ILE A 25 -0.84 9.82 9.08
CA ILE A 25 0.03 8.63 9.07
C ILE A 25 0.75 8.46 10.41
N GLU A 26 1.36 9.53 10.91
CA GLU A 26 2.11 9.51 12.18
C GLU A 26 1.21 9.18 13.37
N GLU A 27 0.04 9.79 13.46
CA GLU A 27 -0.92 9.55 14.52
C GLU A 27 -1.45 8.10 14.50
N ALA A 28 -1.74 7.57 13.32
CA ALA A 28 -2.18 6.17 13.17
C ALA A 28 -1.10 5.18 13.62
N ALA A 29 0.17 5.45 13.32
CA ALA A 29 1.30 4.61 13.75
C ALA A 29 1.45 4.60 15.27
N LYS A 30 1.29 5.75 15.93
CA LYS A 30 1.33 5.85 17.39
C LYS A 30 0.23 5.02 18.06
N VAL A 31 -0.99 5.09 17.54
CA VAL A 31 -2.13 4.33 18.08
C VAL A 31 -1.92 2.82 17.94
N ARG A 32 -1.39 2.36 16.82
CA ARG A 32 -1.13 0.93 16.58
C ARG A 32 0.08 0.41 17.37
N GLY A 33 0.99 1.28 17.80
CA GLY A 33 2.26 0.90 18.42
C GLY A 33 3.19 0.15 17.45
N THR A 34 2.96 0.29 16.15
CA THR A 34 3.79 -0.33 15.11
C THR A 34 4.75 0.69 14.51
N GLY A 35 5.84 0.19 13.95
CA GLY A 35 6.77 1.05 13.23
C GLY A 35 6.15 1.60 11.95
N ILE A 36 6.68 2.74 11.52
CA ILE A 36 6.35 3.35 10.24
C ILE A 36 7.58 4.03 9.67
N ALA A 37 7.76 3.93 8.37
CA ALA A 37 8.78 4.70 7.66
C ALA A 37 8.37 6.17 7.64
N LYS A 38 9.29 7.05 8.03
CA LYS A 38 9.08 8.51 7.96
C LYS A 38 9.15 8.99 6.52
N ARG A 39 8.27 9.92 6.17
CA ARG A 39 8.19 10.54 4.85
C ARG A 39 8.29 12.04 4.97
N THR A 40 8.91 12.70 3.99
CA THR A 40 8.99 14.15 3.94
C THR A 40 7.83 14.74 3.14
N HIS A 41 7.56 16.03 3.36
CA HIS A 41 6.58 16.78 2.55
C HIS A 41 6.91 16.69 1.06
N GLU A 42 8.17 16.92 0.71
CA GLU A 42 8.66 16.94 -0.68
C GLU A 42 8.48 15.57 -1.35
N TYR A 43 8.73 14.49 -0.63
CA TYR A 43 8.56 13.13 -1.14
C TYR A 43 7.10 12.85 -1.52
N VAL A 44 6.17 13.17 -0.62
CA VAL A 44 4.73 12.97 -0.87
C VAL A 44 4.23 13.88 -1.99
N ALA A 45 4.62 15.15 -1.98
CA ALA A 45 4.27 16.10 -3.05
C ALA A 45 4.76 15.62 -4.41
N GLN A 46 5.97 15.09 -4.50
CA GLN A 46 6.54 14.56 -5.75
C GLN A 46 5.75 13.36 -6.26
N LYS A 47 5.25 12.48 -5.39
CA LYS A 47 4.36 11.38 -5.78
C LYS A 47 3.08 11.89 -6.45
N MET A 48 2.53 12.98 -5.95
CA MET A 48 1.34 13.62 -6.54
C MET A 48 1.65 14.21 -7.92
N ILE A 49 2.75 14.97 -8.04
CA ILE A 49 3.19 15.58 -9.30
C ILE A 49 3.43 14.52 -10.38
N GLU A 50 4.01 13.38 -10.01
CA GLU A 50 4.32 12.29 -10.94
C GLU A 50 3.12 11.38 -11.27
N GLY A 51 1.96 11.61 -10.68
CA GLY A 51 0.77 10.77 -10.88
C GLY A 51 0.93 9.37 -10.28
N LYS A 52 1.70 9.24 -9.19
CA LYS A 52 1.98 7.99 -8.48
C LYS A 52 1.27 7.88 -7.14
N ALA A 53 0.26 8.70 -6.92
CA ALA A 53 -0.51 8.73 -5.69
C ALA A 53 -2.00 8.72 -5.98
N VAL A 54 -2.77 8.20 -5.01
CA VAL A 54 -4.24 8.19 -5.01
C VAL A 54 -4.70 8.93 -3.77
N ILE A 55 -5.67 9.83 -3.93
CA ILE A 55 -6.26 10.60 -2.83
C ILE A 55 -7.77 10.42 -2.81
N ALA A 56 -8.32 10.38 -1.60
CA ALA A 56 -9.76 10.42 -1.37
C ALA A 56 -10.12 11.73 -0.70
N LEU A 57 -11.13 12.41 -1.23
CA LEU A 57 -11.64 13.67 -0.74
C LEU A 57 -13.14 13.58 -0.45
N ALA A 58 -13.55 14.14 0.69
CA ALA A 58 -14.95 14.41 1.02
C ALA A 58 -15.21 15.90 0.80
N GLY A 59 -15.64 16.30 -0.39
CA GLY A 59 -15.60 17.69 -0.81
C GLY A 59 -14.16 18.19 -0.88
N ASP A 60 -13.81 19.18 -0.07
CA ASP A 60 -12.46 19.72 0.08
C ASP A 60 -11.70 19.19 1.32
N GLN A 61 -12.28 18.19 2.02
CA GLN A 61 -11.66 17.57 3.18
C GLN A 61 -10.88 16.32 2.81
N PHE A 62 -9.67 16.18 3.33
CA PHE A 62 -8.87 14.98 3.17
C PHE A 62 -9.52 13.77 3.86
N ALA A 63 -9.73 12.70 3.10
CA ALA A 63 -10.33 11.46 3.60
C ALA A 63 -9.38 10.26 3.57
N GLY A 64 -8.48 10.17 2.60
CA GLY A 64 -7.55 9.05 2.52
C GLY A 64 -6.49 9.21 1.44
N PHE A 65 -5.45 8.37 1.50
CA PHE A 65 -4.28 8.46 0.62
C PHE A 65 -3.57 7.12 0.49
N SER A 66 -2.90 6.92 -0.63
CA SER A 66 -1.90 5.87 -0.85
C SER A 66 -1.02 6.25 -2.04
N TYR A 67 0.13 5.62 -2.18
CA TYR A 67 1.01 5.85 -3.32
C TYR A 67 1.74 4.58 -3.73
N ILE A 68 2.38 4.63 -4.92
CA ILE A 68 3.18 3.55 -5.47
C ILE A 68 4.65 3.96 -5.56
N GLU A 69 5.54 2.99 -5.40
CA GLU A 69 6.98 3.15 -5.59
C GLU A 69 7.53 1.95 -6.34
N SER A 70 8.48 2.18 -7.24
CA SER A 70 9.16 1.10 -7.96
C SER A 70 10.55 0.84 -7.39
N TRP A 71 10.98 -0.41 -7.43
CA TRP A 71 12.24 -0.91 -6.89
C TRP A 71 12.88 -1.89 -7.87
N GLY A 72 14.20 -2.11 -7.72
CA GLY A 72 14.90 -3.09 -8.54
C GLY A 72 14.75 -2.82 -10.04
N ASN A 73 15.03 -1.59 -10.48
CA ASN A 73 14.88 -1.16 -11.87
C ASN A 73 13.48 -1.44 -12.44
N LYS A 74 12.43 -1.08 -11.70
CA LYS A 74 11.01 -1.24 -12.06
C LYS A 74 10.53 -2.70 -12.19
N GLN A 75 11.26 -3.64 -11.59
CA GLN A 75 10.85 -5.05 -11.54
C GLN A 75 9.87 -5.33 -10.41
N TYR A 76 9.90 -4.50 -9.37
CA TYR A 76 9.05 -4.58 -8.19
C TYR A 76 8.36 -3.25 -7.93
N VAL A 77 7.14 -3.33 -7.44
CA VAL A 77 6.34 -2.15 -7.04
C VAL A 77 5.75 -2.39 -5.65
N THR A 78 5.81 -1.39 -4.81
CA THR A 78 5.04 -1.35 -3.55
C THR A 78 3.84 -0.43 -3.68
N THR A 79 2.75 -0.81 -3.03
CA THR A 79 1.67 0.10 -2.67
C THR A 79 1.84 0.47 -1.21
N SER A 80 1.99 1.74 -0.91
CA SER A 80 2.46 2.22 0.38
C SER A 80 1.63 3.38 0.90
N GLY A 81 1.76 3.67 2.18
CA GLY A 81 1.16 4.84 2.81
C GLY A 81 -0.35 4.84 2.86
N LEU A 82 -0.99 3.67 2.73
CA LEU A 82 -2.45 3.55 2.80
C LEU A 82 -2.96 4.03 4.16
N ILE A 83 -3.72 5.10 4.12
CA ILE A 83 -4.28 5.73 5.31
C ILE A 83 -5.68 6.28 5.01
N VAL A 84 -6.57 6.15 5.98
CA VAL A 84 -7.90 6.78 5.98
C VAL A 84 -7.99 7.69 7.22
N HIS A 85 -8.42 8.93 7.00
CA HIS A 85 -8.62 9.87 8.10
C HIS A 85 -9.67 9.32 9.08
N PRO A 86 -9.47 9.44 10.41
CA PRO A 86 -10.37 8.87 11.42
C PRO A 86 -11.85 9.21 11.24
N ASP A 87 -12.16 10.43 10.78
CA ASP A 87 -13.54 10.90 10.58
C ASP A 87 -14.28 10.17 9.44
N PHE A 88 -13.56 9.45 8.59
CA PHE A 88 -14.10 8.77 7.41
C PHE A 88 -13.91 7.25 7.43
N ARG A 89 -13.51 6.68 8.56
CA ARG A 89 -13.37 5.23 8.73
C ARG A 89 -14.72 4.52 8.72
N GLY A 90 -14.72 3.25 8.31
CA GLY A 90 -15.92 2.43 8.27
C GLY A 90 -16.80 2.65 7.04
N LEU A 91 -16.37 3.42 6.05
CA LEU A 91 -17.10 3.75 4.82
C LEU A 91 -16.59 3.02 3.58
N GLY A 92 -15.67 2.05 3.75
CA GLY A 92 -15.09 1.29 2.64
C GLY A 92 -14.06 2.06 1.80
N ILE A 93 -13.58 3.21 2.26
CA ILE A 93 -12.66 4.08 1.51
C ILE A 93 -11.29 3.41 1.31
N ALA A 94 -10.77 2.73 2.34
CA ALA A 94 -9.48 2.04 2.25
C ALA A 94 -9.45 1.04 1.09
N LYS A 95 -10.50 0.26 0.91
CA LYS A 95 -10.62 -0.68 -0.21
C LYS A 95 -10.65 0.03 -1.55
N ARG A 96 -11.41 1.10 -1.68
CA ARG A 96 -11.48 1.90 -2.92
C ARG A 96 -10.12 2.48 -3.29
N ILE A 97 -9.39 3.02 -2.31
CA ILE A 97 -8.03 3.55 -2.51
C ILE A 97 -7.08 2.42 -2.90
N LYS A 98 -7.11 1.30 -2.19
CA LYS A 98 -6.25 0.14 -2.47
C LYS A 98 -6.48 -0.42 -3.87
N ASP A 99 -7.72 -0.57 -4.29
CA ASP A 99 -8.09 -1.05 -5.62
C ASP A 99 -7.54 -0.10 -6.71
N MET A 100 -7.71 1.20 -6.55
CA MET A 100 -7.22 2.19 -7.52
C MET A 100 -5.69 2.25 -7.53
N THR A 101 -5.03 2.20 -6.39
CA THR A 101 -3.57 2.19 -6.27
C THR A 101 -2.97 0.95 -6.93
N PHE A 102 -3.61 -0.20 -6.74
CA PHE A 102 -3.22 -1.45 -7.39
C PHE A 102 -3.36 -1.36 -8.92
N GLN A 103 -4.47 -0.86 -9.42
CA GLN A 103 -4.69 -0.67 -10.86
C GLN A 103 -3.68 0.33 -11.45
N LEU A 104 -3.39 1.41 -10.74
CA LEU A 104 -2.37 2.38 -11.14
C LEU A 104 -0.99 1.73 -11.29
N ALA A 105 -0.59 0.89 -10.32
CA ALA A 105 0.66 0.13 -10.38
C ALA A 105 0.70 -0.80 -11.59
N ARG A 106 -0.39 -1.51 -11.85
CA ARG A 106 -0.53 -2.40 -13.01
C ARG A 106 -0.45 -1.68 -14.35
N MET A 107 -1.04 -0.49 -14.43
CA MET A 107 -1.01 0.33 -15.64
C MET A 107 0.39 0.88 -15.93
N ARG A 108 1.08 1.35 -14.91
CA ARG A 108 2.43 1.95 -15.08
C ARG A 108 3.51 0.92 -15.33
N TRP A 109 3.44 -0.24 -14.68
CA TRP A 109 4.45 -1.31 -14.77
C TRP A 109 3.78 -2.67 -14.91
N PRO A 110 3.25 -3.01 -16.09
CA PRO A 110 2.40 -4.20 -16.28
C PRO A 110 3.08 -5.53 -15.94
N LYS A 111 4.40 -5.58 -16.05
CA LYS A 111 5.20 -6.80 -15.81
C LYS A 111 5.79 -6.87 -14.40
N ALA A 112 5.71 -5.78 -13.63
CA ALA A 112 6.29 -5.73 -12.30
C ALA A 112 5.51 -6.60 -11.31
N LYS A 113 6.24 -7.21 -10.39
CA LYS A 113 5.67 -7.85 -9.21
C LYS A 113 5.28 -6.77 -8.20
N ILE A 114 4.08 -6.87 -7.64
CA ILE A 114 3.57 -5.90 -6.67
C ILE A 114 3.59 -6.56 -5.29
N PHE A 115 4.24 -5.93 -4.34
CA PHE A 115 4.35 -6.50 -3.00
C PHE A 115 3.95 -5.51 -1.90
N SER A 116 3.67 -6.04 -0.74
CA SER A 116 3.27 -5.30 0.46
C SER A 116 3.89 -5.95 1.69
N LEU A 117 4.41 -5.13 2.59
CA LEU A 117 4.78 -5.50 3.94
C LEU A 117 3.78 -4.86 4.89
N THR A 118 3.04 -5.67 5.62
CA THR A 118 2.02 -5.17 6.56
C THR A 118 1.90 -6.05 7.79
N SER A 119 1.57 -5.44 8.92
CA SER A 119 1.15 -6.12 10.13
C SER A 119 -0.38 -6.08 10.34
N GLY A 120 -1.11 -5.42 9.45
CA GLY A 120 -2.56 -5.21 9.57
C GLY A 120 -3.39 -6.32 8.91
N ALA A 121 -4.26 -6.98 9.67
CA ALA A 121 -5.15 -8.02 9.15
C ALA A 121 -6.09 -7.51 8.05
N ALA A 122 -6.59 -6.28 8.17
CA ALA A 122 -7.46 -5.68 7.17
C ALA A 122 -6.77 -5.48 5.82
N VAL A 123 -5.50 -5.04 5.83
CA VAL A 123 -4.69 -4.89 4.60
C VAL A 123 -4.37 -6.26 4.00
N MET A 124 -4.03 -7.26 4.82
CA MET A 124 -3.81 -8.63 4.34
C MET A 124 -5.04 -9.19 3.63
N LYS A 125 -6.24 -8.95 4.16
CA LYS A 125 -7.50 -9.35 3.52
C LYS A 125 -7.70 -8.67 2.17
N MET A 126 -7.50 -7.36 2.09
CA MET A 126 -7.59 -6.61 0.83
C MET A 126 -6.57 -7.12 -0.20
N ASN A 127 -5.34 -7.39 0.22
CA ASN A 127 -4.31 -7.96 -0.65
C ASN A 127 -4.72 -9.33 -1.20
N THR A 128 -5.26 -10.20 -0.35
CA THR A 128 -5.74 -11.53 -0.77
C THR A 128 -6.85 -11.42 -1.81
N GLU A 129 -7.80 -10.51 -1.62
CA GLU A 129 -8.89 -10.26 -2.57
C GLU A 129 -8.38 -9.76 -3.94
N LEU A 130 -7.26 -9.04 -3.96
CA LEU A 130 -6.60 -8.56 -5.19
C LEU A 130 -5.73 -9.62 -5.88
N GLY A 131 -5.52 -10.77 -5.25
CA GLY A 131 -4.70 -11.84 -5.80
C GLY A 131 -3.26 -11.90 -5.30
N TYR A 132 -2.92 -11.13 -4.26
CA TYR A 132 -1.63 -11.30 -3.56
C TYR A 132 -1.64 -12.62 -2.79
N VAL A 133 -0.46 -13.21 -2.68
CA VAL A 133 -0.24 -14.40 -1.85
C VAL A 133 0.86 -14.14 -0.83
N PRO A 134 0.82 -14.75 0.37
CA PRO A 134 1.92 -14.69 1.32
C PRO A 134 3.19 -15.30 0.72
N VAL A 135 4.31 -14.63 0.94
CA VAL A 135 5.63 -15.07 0.46
C VAL A 135 6.68 -14.88 1.55
N THR A 136 7.85 -15.47 1.37
CA THR A 136 9.01 -15.20 2.23
C THR A 136 9.65 -13.86 1.86
N PHE A 137 10.41 -13.27 2.78
CA PHE A 137 11.11 -12.02 2.53
C PHE A 137 12.16 -12.13 1.41
N SER A 138 12.70 -13.34 1.20
CA SER A 138 13.63 -13.61 0.10
C SER A 138 13.00 -13.53 -1.29
N ASP A 139 11.68 -13.59 -1.39
CA ASP A 139 10.94 -13.42 -2.65
C ASP A 139 10.73 -11.95 -3.03
N LEU A 140 11.06 -11.02 -2.12
CA LEU A 140 10.95 -9.59 -2.34
C LEU A 140 12.20 -9.04 -3.05
N THR A 141 12.15 -7.74 -3.38
CA THR A 141 13.30 -7.07 -4.00
C THR A 141 14.54 -7.12 -3.11
N ASP A 142 15.73 -7.20 -3.72
CA ASP A 142 17.03 -7.03 -3.07
C ASP A 142 17.55 -5.58 -3.13
N ASP A 143 16.75 -4.66 -3.66
CA ASP A 143 17.09 -3.24 -3.76
C ASP A 143 17.28 -2.63 -2.36
N GLU A 144 18.51 -2.22 -2.06
CA GLU A 144 18.88 -1.61 -0.77
C GLU A 144 18.06 -0.35 -0.45
N SER A 145 17.61 0.39 -1.48
CA SER A 145 16.78 1.58 -1.30
C SER A 145 15.45 1.26 -0.63
N PHE A 146 14.86 0.10 -0.96
CA PHE A 146 13.65 -0.38 -0.29
C PHE A 146 13.91 -0.69 1.19
N TRP A 147 14.94 -1.49 1.47
CA TRP A 147 15.24 -1.94 2.84
C TRP A 147 15.68 -0.81 3.76
N ARG A 148 16.28 0.25 3.23
CA ARG A 148 16.58 1.47 4.00
C ARG A 148 15.33 2.13 4.58
N GLY A 149 14.17 1.98 3.97
CA GLY A 149 12.89 2.44 4.51
C GLY A 149 12.53 1.81 5.85
N CYS A 150 13.07 0.63 6.17
CA CYS A 150 12.86 -0.04 7.46
C CYS A 150 13.78 0.48 8.58
N ASN A 151 14.81 1.27 8.29
CA ASN A 151 15.79 1.73 9.27
C ASN A 151 15.17 2.59 10.39
N GLY A 152 14.12 3.34 10.09
CA GLY A 152 13.39 4.15 11.06
C GLY A 152 12.27 3.41 11.81
N CYS A 153 12.06 2.13 11.52
CA CYS A 153 11.03 1.33 12.13
C CYS A 153 11.47 0.82 13.52
N ILE A 154 10.57 0.82 14.48
CA ILE A 154 10.82 0.29 15.83
C ILE A 154 11.21 -1.20 15.82
N ASN A 155 10.83 -1.94 14.79
CA ASN A 155 11.09 -3.38 14.63
C ASN A 155 12.32 -3.68 13.77
N HIS A 156 13.12 -2.69 13.42
CA HIS A 156 14.29 -2.85 12.56
C HIS A 156 15.32 -3.84 13.11
N ASP A 157 15.44 -3.94 14.43
CA ASP A 157 16.32 -4.90 15.09
C ASP A 157 16.00 -6.36 14.75
N ILE A 158 14.73 -6.72 14.58
CA ILE A 158 14.31 -8.07 14.17
C ILE A 158 14.82 -8.37 12.77
N LEU A 159 14.65 -7.43 11.86
CA LEU A 159 15.07 -7.57 10.47
C LEU A 159 16.60 -7.69 10.37
N GLU A 160 17.34 -6.87 11.12
CA GLU A 160 18.80 -6.84 11.12
C GLU A 160 19.41 -8.13 11.67
N ARG A 161 18.97 -8.59 12.87
CA ARG A 161 19.50 -9.80 13.50
C ARG A 161 19.14 -11.10 12.78
N THR A 162 18.15 -11.07 11.90
CA THR A 162 17.75 -12.23 11.09
C THR A 162 18.25 -12.16 9.64
N ASN A 163 19.13 -11.23 9.30
CA ASN A 163 19.63 -10.99 7.94
C ASN A 163 18.47 -10.84 6.92
N ARG A 164 17.48 -10.03 7.26
CA ARG A 164 16.30 -9.76 6.43
C ARG A 164 15.43 -10.98 6.10
N LYS A 165 15.49 -12.02 6.92
CA LYS A 165 14.67 -13.22 6.72
C LYS A 165 13.31 -13.11 7.39
N TYR A 166 13.21 -12.39 8.51
CA TYR A 166 12.00 -12.29 9.32
C TYR A 166 11.76 -10.86 9.82
N CYS A 167 10.50 -10.53 9.97
CA CYS A 167 9.99 -9.40 10.72
C CYS A 167 8.58 -9.69 11.20
N ILE A 168 7.97 -8.79 11.99
CA ILE A 168 6.56 -8.92 12.39
C ILE A 168 5.60 -8.63 11.23
N CYS A 169 6.05 -7.94 10.18
CA CYS A 169 5.26 -7.73 8.98
C CYS A 169 5.11 -9.04 8.19
N THR A 170 3.95 -9.22 7.58
CA THR A 170 3.73 -10.28 6.59
C THR A 170 4.04 -9.75 5.20
N ALA A 171 4.87 -10.48 4.46
CA ALA A 171 5.15 -10.19 3.06
C ALA A 171 4.09 -10.82 2.17
N MET A 172 3.50 -10.06 1.28
CA MET A 172 2.54 -10.53 0.28
C MET A 172 2.92 -10.03 -1.11
N LEU A 173 2.77 -10.89 -2.11
CA LEU A 173 3.22 -10.62 -3.48
C LEU A 173 2.11 -10.93 -4.47
N PHE A 174 1.92 -10.01 -5.42
CA PHE A 174 1.18 -10.23 -6.65
C PHE A 174 2.17 -10.38 -7.81
N ASP A 175 2.18 -11.56 -8.44
CA ASP A 175 3.01 -11.83 -9.62
C ASP A 175 2.11 -11.91 -10.86
N PRO A 176 2.18 -10.96 -11.81
CA PRO A 176 1.36 -10.99 -13.02
C PRO A 176 1.70 -12.16 -13.94
N ALA A 177 2.89 -12.76 -13.79
CA ALA A 177 3.32 -13.91 -14.58
C ALA A 177 3.07 -15.27 -13.89
N ASP A 178 2.43 -15.30 -12.71
CA ASP A 178 2.14 -16.54 -11.98
C ASP A 178 1.16 -17.41 -12.75
N PRO A 179 1.61 -18.59 -13.29
CA PRO A 179 0.77 -19.45 -14.12
C PRO A 179 -0.40 -20.10 -13.34
N HIS A 180 -0.33 -20.14 -12.02
CA HIS A 180 -1.35 -20.74 -11.16
C HIS A 180 -2.38 -19.74 -10.66
N ARG A 181 -2.17 -18.43 -10.85
CA ARG A 181 -3.06 -17.40 -10.33
C ARG A 181 -4.46 -17.51 -10.90
N ALA A 182 -4.59 -17.62 -12.21
CA ALA A 182 -5.89 -17.71 -12.87
C ALA A 182 -6.68 -18.94 -12.40
N LYS A 183 -5.99 -20.06 -12.14
CA LYS A 183 -6.60 -21.27 -11.61
C LYS A 183 -7.09 -21.08 -10.18
N ARG A 184 -6.27 -20.45 -9.30
CA ARG A 184 -6.69 -20.13 -7.93
C ARG A 184 -7.91 -19.23 -7.90
N GLU A 185 -7.91 -18.18 -8.73
CA GLU A 185 -9.03 -17.25 -8.83
C GLU A 185 -10.33 -17.94 -9.31
N ALA A 186 -10.21 -18.90 -10.23
CA ALA A 186 -11.34 -19.69 -10.71
C ALA A 186 -11.89 -20.60 -9.59
N ASP A 187 -11.00 -21.32 -8.90
CA ASP A 187 -11.36 -22.23 -7.81
C ASP A 187 -12.04 -21.48 -6.63
N GLU A 188 -11.61 -20.28 -6.35
CA GLU A 188 -12.21 -19.41 -5.30
C GLU A 188 -13.59 -18.91 -5.72
N ARG A 189 -13.79 -18.53 -6.97
CA ARG A 189 -15.09 -18.12 -7.50
C ARG A 189 -16.11 -19.25 -7.44
N GLU A 190 -15.71 -20.46 -7.80
CA GLU A 190 -16.58 -21.65 -7.69
C GLU A 190 -16.99 -21.94 -6.24
N LYS A 191 -16.05 -21.84 -5.29
CA LYS A 191 -16.34 -22.05 -3.87
C LYS A 191 -17.31 -21.01 -3.32
N ASN A 192 -17.26 -19.77 -3.79
CA ASN A 192 -18.11 -18.69 -3.34
C ASN A 192 -19.52 -18.74 -3.95
N ASN A 193 -19.64 -19.30 -5.16
CA ASN A 193 -20.94 -19.47 -5.83
C ASN A 193 -21.73 -20.69 -5.32
N ASN A 194 -21.07 -21.60 -4.59
CA ASN A 194 -21.67 -22.81 -4.03
C ASN A 194 -22.03 -22.70 -2.54
N LYS A 195 -21.97 -21.50 -1.99
CA LYS A 195 -22.46 -21.14 -0.64
C LYS A 195 -23.70 -20.27 -0.71
#